data_30d296bd6ed7b0c8a7c1e3f2efb6dabf
#
_entry.id   30d296bd6ed7b0c8a7c1e3f2efb6dabf
#
_cell.length_a   1.000
_cell.length_b   1.000
_cell.length_c   1.000
_cell.angle_alpha   90.00
_cell.angle_beta   90.00
_cell.angle_gamma   90.00
#
_symmetry.space_group_name_H-M   'P 1'
#
loop_
_entity.id
_entity.type
_entity.pdbx_description
1 polymer ?
#
loop_
_entity_poly.entity_id
_entity_poly.type
_entity_poly.pdbx_seq_one_letter_code
_entity_poly.pdbx_strand_id
1 'polypeptide(L)'
;MNGFSAAWLDLREPADVAARAPELVKKISEWSGRYEHVNVADLGAGTGSCLRAIAPHMGSRQSWRLIDRSGVLLDEAAERLSKWAYQRSLSARVEQNIWRFIGKISDYSVVFEEQDLATGPVDTGSVVDLVTVSAVLDLVSKEWCTNLTRWCSEKGAALYTCLNYDGQFHFTP
;
A
#
# COMPACT_ATOMS: atom_id res chain seq x y z
N MET A 1 3.40 -20.65 9.50
CA MET A 1 2.04 -20.10 9.63
C MET A 1 1.47 -19.98 8.24
N ASN A 2 0.28 -20.54 7.99
CA ASN A 2 -0.41 -20.34 6.71
C ASN A 2 -0.71 -18.84 6.59
N GLY A 3 -0.26 -18.21 5.50
CA GLY A 3 -0.54 -16.79 5.22
C GLY A 3 -2.04 -16.53 5.04
N PHE A 4 -2.43 -15.28 4.99
CA PHE A 4 -3.81 -14.89 4.69
C PHE A 4 -4.19 -15.33 3.27
N SER A 5 -5.44 -15.80 3.08
CA SER A 5 -5.95 -16.09 1.75
C SER A 5 -6.54 -14.84 1.10
N ALA A 6 -6.51 -14.77 -0.24
CA ALA A 6 -7.15 -13.68 -0.98
C ALA A 6 -8.65 -13.54 -0.64
N ALA A 7 -9.36 -14.67 -0.50
CA ALA A 7 -10.76 -14.68 -0.13
C ALA A 7 -11.03 -14.07 1.26
N TRP A 8 -10.12 -14.28 2.23
CA TRP A 8 -10.22 -13.66 3.55
C TRP A 8 -9.98 -12.15 3.47
N LEU A 9 -8.99 -11.72 2.67
CA LEU A 9 -8.73 -10.29 2.44
C LEU A 9 -9.92 -9.60 1.75
N ASP A 10 -10.59 -10.26 0.80
CA ASP A 10 -11.79 -9.74 0.16
C ASP A 10 -12.94 -9.54 1.14
N LEU A 11 -13.11 -10.49 2.06
CA LEU A 11 -14.18 -10.42 3.06
C LEU A 11 -14.01 -9.22 3.99
N ARG A 12 -12.78 -8.89 4.36
CA ARG A 12 -12.49 -7.79 5.28
C ARG A 12 -12.36 -6.42 4.59
N GLU A 13 -12.05 -6.36 3.30
CA GLU A 13 -11.74 -5.10 2.59
C GLU A 13 -12.83 -4.01 2.76
N PRO A 14 -14.14 -4.31 2.69
CA PRO A 14 -15.17 -3.28 2.94
C PRO A 14 -15.09 -2.68 4.36
N ALA A 15 -14.83 -3.50 5.38
CA ALA A 15 -14.66 -3.05 6.75
C ALA A 15 -13.36 -2.22 6.90
N ASP A 16 -12.27 -2.65 6.27
CA ASP A 16 -10.99 -1.94 6.26
C ASP A 16 -11.13 -0.55 5.60
N VAL A 17 -11.88 -0.45 4.52
CA VAL A 17 -12.16 0.83 3.86
C VAL A 17 -12.94 1.76 4.78
N ALA A 18 -13.97 1.24 5.45
CA ALA A 18 -14.80 2.01 6.39
C ALA A 18 -14.03 2.44 7.66
N ALA A 19 -13.06 1.66 8.09
CA ALA A 19 -12.25 1.94 9.29
C ALA A 19 -11.10 2.93 9.06
N ARG A 20 -10.81 3.31 7.80
CA ARG A 20 -9.75 4.30 7.53
C ARG A 20 -10.16 5.68 8.04
N ALA A 21 -9.32 6.30 8.86
CA ALA A 21 -9.56 7.63 9.39
C ALA A 21 -9.56 8.68 8.26
N PRO A 22 -10.68 9.39 7.99
CA PRO A 22 -10.77 10.38 6.92
C PRO A 22 -9.75 11.50 7.04
N GLU A 23 -9.41 11.88 8.28
CA GLU A 23 -8.42 12.92 8.58
C GLU A 23 -7.02 12.54 8.11
N LEU A 24 -6.66 11.26 8.21
CA LEU A 24 -5.37 10.76 7.71
C LEU A 24 -5.36 10.72 6.18
N VAL A 25 -6.45 10.33 5.54
CA VAL A 25 -6.59 10.39 4.08
C VAL A 25 -6.47 11.82 3.58
N LYS A 26 -7.08 12.78 4.27
CA LYS A 26 -6.94 14.20 3.95
C LYS A 26 -5.49 14.68 4.11
N LYS A 27 -4.82 14.33 5.20
CA LYS A 27 -3.41 14.69 5.43
C LYS A 27 -2.48 14.14 4.35
N ILE A 28 -2.67 12.89 3.92
CA ILE A 28 -1.85 12.30 2.86
C ILE A 28 -2.11 12.99 1.50
N SER A 29 -3.36 13.40 1.24
CA SER A 29 -3.72 14.19 0.07
C SER A 29 -3.01 15.54 0.04
N GLU A 30 -3.07 16.29 1.14
CA GLU A 30 -2.41 17.59 1.29
C GLU A 30 -0.88 17.48 1.20
N TRP A 31 -0.33 16.40 1.78
CA TRP A 31 1.10 16.14 1.74
C TRP A 31 1.56 15.81 0.32
N SER A 32 0.88 14.88 -0.36
CA SER A 32 1.24 14.43 -1.71
C SER A 32 1.07 15.52 -2.77
N GLY A 33 0.16 16.48 -2.56
CA GLY A 33 -0.03 17.62 -3.44
C GLY A 33 1.19 18.55 -3.56
N ARG A 34 2.20 18.37 -2.74
CA ARG A 34 3.47 19.12 -2.79
C ARG A 34 4.49 18.52 -3.76
N TYR A 35 4.20 17.33 -4.29
CA TYR A 35 5.08 16.57 -5.17
C TYR A 35 4.48 16.48 -6.57
N GLU A 36 5.29 16.66 -7.59
CA GLU A 36 4.88 16.38 -8.97
C GLU A 36 4.69 14.88 -9.21
N HIS A 37 5.51 14.07 -8.54
CA HIS A 37 5.50 12.62 -8.60
C HIS A 37 5.77 12.05 -7.20
N VAL A 38 5.01 11.03 -6.80
CA VAL A 38 5.17 10.37 -5.49
C VAL A 38 5.58 8.91 -5.69
N ASN A 39 6.71 8.53 -5.09
CA ASN A 39 7.19 7.15 -5.07
C ASN A 39 6.76 6.47 -3.76
N VAL A 40 5.99 5.42 -3.87
CA VAL A 40 5.37 4.72 -2.73
C VAL A 40 5.90 3.29 -2.62
N ALA A 41 6.31 2.90 -1.41
CA ALA A 41 6.57 1.50 -1.06
C ALA A 41 5.46 1.02 -0.12
N ASP A 42 4.65 0.05 -0.56
CA ASP A 42 3.57 -0.57 0.22
C ASP A 42 4.07 -1.90 0.79
N LEU A 43 4.32 -1.93 2.11
CA LEU A 43 4.91 -3.07 2.81
C LEU A 43 3.81 -3.99 3.36
N GLY A 44 3.82 -5.25 2.95
CA GLY A 44 2.74 -6.19 3.23
C GLY A 44 1.49 -5.86 2.41
N ALA A 45 1.70 -5.59 1.11
CA ALA A 45 0.66 -5.07 0.23
C ALA A 45 -0.54 -6.01 0.04
N GLY A 46 -0.35 -7.33 0.25
CA GLY A 46 -1.41 -8.31 0.07
C GLY A 46 -2.03 -8.23 -1.32
N THR A 47 -3.33 -8.02 -1.38
CA THR A 47 -4.07 -7.85 -2.65
C THR A 47 -4.11 -6.39 -3.15
N GLY A 48 -3.27 -5.49 -2.61
CA GLY A 48 -3.17 -4.09 -3.07
C GLY A 48 -4.32 -3.18 -2.61
N SER A 49 -5.00 -3.50 -1.52
CA SER A 49 -6.13 -2.73 -1.00
C SER A 49 -5.73 -1.32 -0.56
N CYS A 50 -4.54 -1.14 0.00
CA CYS A 50 -4.03 0.16 0.42
C CYS A 50 -3.90 1.11 -0.78
N LEU A 51 -3.26 0.68 -1.86
CA LEU A 51 -3.18 1.46 -3.09
C LEU A 51 -4.58 1.87 -3.59
N ARG A 52 -5.50 0.89 -3.72
CA ARG A 52 -6.86 1.18 -4.21
C ARG A 52 -7.61 2.19 -3.35
N ALA A 53 -7.33 2.20 -2.04
CA ALA A 53 -7.99 3.09 -1.09
C ALA A 53 -7.42 4.51 -1.13
N ILE A 54 -6.10 4.69 -1.22
CA ILE A 54 -5.49 6.03 -1.02
C ILE A 54 -4.98 6.68 -2.30
N ALA A 55 -4.60 5.94 -3.34
CA ALA A 55 -4.08 6.52 -4.58
C ALA A 55 -5.03 7.55 -5.22
N PRO A 56 -6.37 7.37 -5.21
CA PRO A 56 -7.28 8.37 -5.76
C PRO A 56 -7.31 9.71 -5.03
N HIS A 57 -6.80 9.74 -3.80
CA HIS A 57 -6.75 10.94 -2.96
C HIS A 57 -5.39 11.63 -2.98
N MET A 58 -4.41 11.05 -3.64
CA MET A 58 -3.06 11.59 -3.74
C MET A 58 -2.83 12.33 -5.07
N GLY A 59 -1.63 12.89 -5.24
CA GLY A 59 -1.23 13.55 -6.49
C GLY A 59 -1.38 12.64 -7.72
N SER A 60 -1.49 13.24 -8.89
CA SER A 60 -1.88 12.56 -10.13
C SER A 60 -0.85 11.57 -10.68
N ARG A 61 0.43 11.73 -10.35
CA ARG A 61 1.53 10.86 -10.79
C ARG A 61 2.10 10.10 -9.62
N GLN A 62 2.06 8.76 -9.70
CA GLN A 62 2.50 7.89 -8.60
C GLN A 62 3.21 6.66 -9.16
N SER A 63 4.30 6.28 -8.49
CA SER A 63 4.97 4.99 -8.69
C SER A 63 4.84 4.15 -7.43
N TRP A 64 4.25 2.98 -7.56
CA TRP A 64 3.99 2.06 -6.45
C TRP A 64 4.83 0.82 -6.57
N ARG A 65 5.44 0.42 -5.47
CA ARG A 65 6.05 -0.88 -5.28
C ARG A 65 5.21 -1.62 -4.26
N LEU A 66 4.49 -2.65 -4.71
CA LEU A 66 3.71 -3.52 -3.85
C LEU A 66 4.58 -4.69 -3.44
N ILE A 67 4.94 -4.73 -2.17
CA ILE A 67 5.89 -5.68 -1.61
C ILE A 67 5.15 -6.61 -0.65
N ASP A 68 5.17 -7.91 -0.94
CA ASP A 68 4.59 -8.94 -0.08
C ASP A 68 5.42 -10.23 -0.20
N ARG A 69 5.38 -11.06 0.85
CA ARG A 69 6.03 -12.37 0.82
C ARG A 69 5.29 -13.41 -0.01
N SER A 70 4.05 -13.16 -0.38
CA SER A 70 3.18 -14.07 -1.11
C SER A 70 3.01 -13.62 -2.55
N GLY A 71 3.74 -14.26 -3.47
CA GLY A 71 3.56 -14.06 -4.90
C GLY A 71 2.11 -14.28 -5.35
N VAL A 72 1.41 -15.25 -4.74
CA VAL A 72 -0.02 -15.52 -5.01
C VAL A 72 -0.89 -14.30 -4.67
N LEU A 73 -0.63 -13.60 -3.57
CA LEU A 73 -1.38 -12.38 -3.23
C LEU A 73 -1.04 -11.23 -4.17
N LEU A 74 0.20 -11.14 -4.63
CA LEU A 74 0.61 -10.14 -5.61
C LEU A 74 -0.02 -10.38 -6.99
N ASP A 75 -0.15 -11.63 -7.43
CA ASP A 75 -0.89 -11.97 -8.65
C ASP A 75 -2.36 -11.56 -8.53
N GLU A 76 -2.99 -11.84 -7.40
CA GLU A 76 -4.34 -11.40 -7.09
C GLU A 76 -4.44 -9.86 -7.02
N ALA A 77 -3.41 -9.16 -6.52
CA ALA A 77 -3.36 -7.70 -6.54
C ALA A 77 -3.37 -7.15 -7.97
N ALA A 78 -2.62 -7.76 -8.89
CA ALA A 78 -2.60 -7.36 -10.29
C ALA A 78 -3.99 -7.47 -10.96
N GLU A 79 -4.71 -8.56 -10.69
CA GLU A 79 -6.08 -8.74 -11.18
C GLU A 79 -7.05 -7.69 -10.60
N ARG A 80 -7.00 -7.46 -9.28
CA ARG A 80 -7.87 -6.48 -8.61
C ARG A 80 -7.58 -5.06 -9.05
N LEU A 81 -6.31 -4.71 -9.25
CA LEU A 81 -5.92 -3.40 -9.77
C LEU A 81 -6.43 -3.20 -11.21
N SER A 82 -6.41 -4.24 -12.05
CA SER A 82 -6.96 -4.17 -13.41
C SER A 82 -8.46 -3.90 -13.39
N LYS A 83 -9.21 -4.60 -12.53
CA LYS A 83 -10.65 -4.39 -12.34
C LYS A 83 -10.94 -2.98 -11.81
N TRP A 84 -10.20 -2.54 -10.80
CA TRP A 84 -10.30 -1.21 -10.21
C TRP A 84 -9.99 -0.10 -11.23
N ALA A 85 -8.96 -0.28 -12.07
CA ALA A 85 -8.61 0.65 -13.12
C ALA A 85 -9.72 0.77 -14.17
N TYR A 86 -10.29 -0.36 -14.61
CA TYR A 86 -11.42 -0.40 -15.54
C TYR A 86 -12.63 0.39 -14.99
N GLN A 87 -13.00 0.16 -13.72
CA GLN A 87 -14.09 0.87 -13.04
C GLN A 87 -13.88 2.39 -12.98
N ARG A 88 -12.62 2.85 -13.02
CA ARG A 88 -12.20 4.26 -12.98
C ARG A 88 -11.87 4.84 -14.35
N SER A 89 -12.17 4.10 -15.43
CA SER A 89 -11.86 4.50 -16.81
C SER A 89 -10.37 4.80 -17.03
N LEU A 90 -9.50 4.06 -16.34
CA LEU A 90 -8.06 4.09 -16.58
C LEU A 90 -7.71 3.04 -17.65
N SER A 91 -6.86 3.38 -18.60
CA SER A 91 -6.24 2.41 -19.49
C SER A 91 -5.15 1.63 -18.75
N ALA A 92 -5.11 0.31 -18.94
CA ALA A 92 -4.08 -0.55 -18.36
C ALA A 92 -3.10 -1.03 -19.43
N ARG A 93 -1.81 -0.98 -19.13
CA ARG A 93 -0.72 -1.51 -19.98
C ARG A 93 0.32 -2.20 -19.10
N VAL A 94 0.96 -3.22 -19.63
CA VAL A 94 2.10 -3.88 -18.97
C VAL A 94 3.31 -3.79 -19.89
N GLU A 95 4.38 -3.18 -19.39
CA GLU A 95 5.65 -3.00 -20.12
C GLU A 95 6.79 -3.41 -19.18
N GLN A 96 7.57 -4.40 -19.56
CA GLN A 96 8.75 -4.84 -18.80
C GLN A 96 8.48 -5.06 -17.30
N ASN A 97 7.38 -5.73 -16.95
CA ASN A 97 6.97 -5.97 -15.56
C ASN A 97 6.45 -4.75 -14.79
N ILE A 98 6.25 -3.62 -15.48
CA ILE A 98 5.62 -2.42 -14.90
C ILE A 98 4.19 -2.33 -15.40
N TRP A 99 3.25 -2.32 -14.48
CA TRP A 99 1.85 -2.07 -14.77
C TRP A 99 1.58 -0.58 -14.76
N ARG A 100 1.06 -0.04 -15.85
CA ARG A 100 0.68 1.37 -15.97
C ARG A 100 -0.83 1.51 -16.08
N PHE A 101 -1.37 2.40 -15.26
CA PHE A 101 -2.79 2.74 -15.24
C PHE A 101 -2.92 4.24 -15.51
N ILE A 102 -3.40 4.60 -16.71
CA ILE A 102 -3.37 5.97 -17.20
C ILE A 102 -4.80 6.46 -17.44
N GLY A 103 -5.14 7.59 -16.82
CA GLY A 103 -6.38 8.32 -17.01
C GLY A 103 -6.17 9.72 -17.58
N LYS A 104 -7.21 10.55 -17.58
CA LYS A 104 -7.10 11.95 -18.04
C LYS A 104 -6.13 12.80 -17.21
N ILE A 105 -6.12 12.55 -15.89
CA ILE A 105 -5.33 13.30 -14.92
C ILE A 105 -4.52 12.39 -14.00
N SER A 106 -4.56 11.08 -14.22
CA SER A 106 -3.89 10.09 -13.34
C SER A 106 -2.91 9.26 -14.15
N ASP A 107 -1.72 9.05 -13.60
CA ASP A 107 -0.67 8.19 -14.15
C ASP A 107 -0.07 7.38 -12.99
N TYR A 108 -0.44 6.11 -12.90
CA TYR A 108 0.05 5.20 -11.88
C TYR A 108 0.93 4.13 -12.53
N SER A 109 2.16 3.98 -12.06
CA SER A 109 3.00 2.82 -12.35
C SER A 109 3.07 1.92 -11.14
N VAL A 110 2.97 0.61 -11.34
CA VAL A 110 2.95 -0.39 -10.27
C VAL A 110 3.91 -1.52 -10.61
N VAL A 111 4.77 -1.87 -9.65
CA VAL A 111 5.63 -3.07 -9.68
C VAL A 111 5.25 -3.95 -8.51
N PHE A 112 5.26 -5.26 -8.73
CA PHE A 112 5.00 -6.28 -7.71
C PHE A 112 6.32 -6.95 -7.34
N GLU A 113 6.62 -7.03 -6.04
CA GLU A 113 7.87 -7.57 -5.54
C GLU A 113 7.64 -8.61 -4.46
N GLU A 114 7.93 -9.86 -4.78
CA GLU A 114 7.88 -10.93 -3.78
C GLU A 114 9.09 -10.84 -2.87
N GLN A 115 8.85 -10.48 -1.59
CA GLN A 115 9.90 -10.35 -0.61
C GLN A 115 9.41 -10.58 0.81
N ASP A 116 10.21 -11.31 1.59
CA ASP A 116 9.98 -11.47 3.02
C ASP A 116 10.45 -10.25 3.79
N LEU A 117 9.52 -9.57 4.43
CA LEU A 117 9.76 -8.40 5.27
C LEU A 117 10.21 -8.74 6.69
N ALA A 118 10.32 -10.03 7.06
CA ALA A 118 10.75 -10.45 8.40
C ALA A 118 12.18 -9.96 8.74
N THR A 119 13.02 -9.74 7.74
CA THR A 119 14.39 -9.23 7.89
C THR A 119 14.48 -7.70 8.01
N GLY A 120 13.35 -7.01 7.98
CA GLY A 120 13.26 -5.54 8.05
C GLY A 120 12.84 -4.88 6.72
N PRO A 121 12.77 -3.55 6.69
CA PRO A 121 12.45 -2.82 5.48
C PRO A 121 13.55 -3.04 4.43
N VAL A 122 13.10 -3.20 3.21
CA VAL A 122 13.98 -3.49 2.08
C VAL A 122 14.61 -2.22 1.55
N ASP A 123 15.93 -2.17 1.52
CA ASP A 123 16.61 -1.11 0.77
C ASP A 123 16.50 -1.42 -0.73
N THR A 124 15.66 -0.67 -1.38
CA THR A 124 15.34 -0.87 -2.79
C THR A 124 16.29 -0.15 -3.73
N GLY A 125 17.24 0.63 -3.18
CA GLY A 125 18.10 1.53 -3.97
C GLY A 125 17.33 2.64 -4.70
N SER A 126 16.00 2.64 -4.59
CA SER A 126 15.10 3.58 -5.25
C SER A 126 14.71 4.73 -4.32
N VAL A 127 14.35 5.86 -4.90
CA VAL A 127 13.72 6.96 -4.15
C VAL A 127 12.37 6.47 -3.62
N VAL A 128 12.11 6.72 -2.35
CA VAL A 128 10.82 6.46 -1.70
C VAL A 128 10.41 7.72 -0.96
N ASP A 129 9.28 8.29 -1.33
CA ASP A 129 8.72 9.48 -0.69
C ASP A 129 7.72 9.10 0.39
N LEU A 130 7.00 7.99 0.19
CA LEU A 130 5.99 7.46 1.09
C LEU A 130 6.16 5.97 1.32
N VAL A 131 6.12 5.56 2.57
CA VAL A 131 5.98 4.14 2.96
C VAL A 131 4.57 3.93 3.49
N THR A 132 3.88 2.92 3.00
CA THR A 132 2.58 2.51 3.53
C THR A 132 2.67 1.15 4.19
N VAL A 133 2.00 1.01 5.34
CA VAL A 133 1.91 -0.25 6.10
C VAL A 133 0.48 -0.38 6.63
N SER A 134 -0.27 -1.34 6.11
CA SER A 134 -1.68 -1.52 6.42
C SER A 134 -1.92 -2.90 7.04
N ALA A 135 -2.42 -2.95 8.28
CA ALA A 135 -2.71 -4.18 9.01
C ALA A 135 -1.51 -5.14 9.17
N VAL A 136 -0.32 -4.61 9.41
CA VAL A 136 0.94 -5.37 9.54
C VAL A 136 1.63 -5.12 10.87
N LEU A 137 1.49 -3.92 11.48
CA LEU A 137 2.30 -3.55 12.65
C LEU A 137 2.03 -4.41 13.88
N ASP A 138 0.86 -5.00 14.00
CA ASP A 138 0.50 -5.96 15.05
C ASP A 138 1.05 -7.38 14.81
N LEU A 139 1.63 -7.63 13.64
CA LEU A 139 2.23 -8.93 13.26
C LEU A 139 3.75 -8.93 13.36
N VAL A 140 4.38 -7.77 13.61
CA VAL A 140 5.82 -7.59 13.60
C VAL A 140 6.35 -7.23 14.99
N SER A 141 7.66 -7.37 15.19
CA SER A 141 8.30 -7.04 16.46
C SER A 141 8.47 -5.52 16.65
N LYS A 142 8.61 -5.10 17.90
CA LYS A 142 8.99 -3.71 18.24
C LYS A 142 10.29 -3.28 17.56
N GLU A 143 11.25 -4.20 17.46
CA GLU A 143 12.53 -3.93 16.79
C GLU A 143 12.31 -3.66 15.29
N TRP A 144 11.47 -4.43 14.64
CA TRP A 144 11.07 -4.20 13.25
C TRP A 144 10.47 -2.80 13.06
N CYS A 145 9.53 -2.39 13.92
CA CYS A 145 8.94 -1.05 13.87
C CYS A 145 10.00 0.05 14.05
N THR A 146 10.96 -0.17 14.97
CA THR A 146 12.07 0.77 15.21
C THR A 146 12.96 0.89 13.98
N ASN A 147 13.26 -0.23 13.32
CA ASN A 147 14.07 -0.24 12.09
C ASN A 147 13.34 0.42 10.94
N LEU A 148 12.03 0.18 10.80
CA LEU A 148 11.20 0.86 9.80
C LEU A 148 11.22 2.38 9.98
N THR A 149 10.97 2.87 11.19
CA THR A 149 10.94 4.32 11.44
C THR A 149 12.30 4.98 11.22
N ARG A 150 13.39 4.30 11.60
CA ARG A 150 14.75 4.75 11.32
C ARG A 150 15.00 4.83 9.81
N TRP A 151 14.68 3.78 9.08
CA TRP A 151 14.85 3.73 7.64
C TRP A 151 14.04 4.83 6.93
N CYS A 152 12.77 5.05 7.31
CA CYS A 152 11.97 6.15 6.78
C CYS A 152 12.64 7.51 7.05
N SER A 153 13.17 7.72 8.26
CA SER A 153 13.87 8.96 8.62
C SER A 153 15.13 9.18 7.79
N GLU A 154 15.94 8.15 7.61
CA GLU A 154 17.18 8.20 6.81
C GLU A 154 16.90 8.50 5.32
N LYS A 155 15.78 7.99 4.79
CA LYS A 155 15.35 8.26 3.40
C LYS A 155 14.58 9.57 3.25
N GLY A 156 14.18 10.23 4.35
CA GLY A 156 13.28 11.40 4.31
C GLY A 156 11.87 11.03 3.88
N ALA A 157 11.48 9.77 3.97
CA ALA A 157 10.19 9.26 3.55
C ALA A 157 9.12 9.49 4.63
N ALA A 158 7.93 9.88 4.21
CA ALA A 158 6.76 9.87 5.09
C ALA A 158 6.31 8.42 5.36
N LEU A 159 5.73 8.18 6.55
CA LEU A 159 5.17 6.89 6.93
C LEU A 159 3.65 7.02 7.14
N TYR A 160 2.88 6.24 6.40
CA TYR A 160 1.44 6.10 6.58
C TYR A 160 1.11 4.71 7.08
N THR A 161 0.58 4.61 8.29
CA THR A 161 0.13 3.34 8.86
C THR A 161 -1.35 3.39 9.19
N CYS A 162 -2.05 2.29 8.98
CA CYS A 162 -3.48 2.19 9.26
C CYS A 162 -3.91 0.76 9.52
N LEU A 163 -5.12 0.61 10.06
CA LEU A 163 -5.75 -0.68 10.33
C LEU A 163 -4.93 -1.55 11.30
N ASN A 164 -4.26 -0.91 12.25
CA ASN A 164 -3.52 -1.59 13.28
C ASN A 164 -4.42 -1.80 14.51
N TYR A 165 -4.27 -2.95 15.16
CA TYR A 165 -4.96 -3.22 16.40
C TYR A 165 -4.34 -2.39 17.54
N ASP A 166 -5.15 -1.63 18.26
CA ASP A 166 -4.72 -0.74 19.35
C ASP A 166 -4.75 -1.42 20.74
N GLY A 167 -5.05 -2.72 20.78
CA GLY A 167 -5.19 -3.47 22.03
C GLY A 167 -6.57 -3.34 22.67
N GLN A 168 -7.51 -2.64 22.07
CA GLN A 168 -8.85 -2.44 22.60
C GLN A 168 -9.91 -3.13 21.74
N PHE A 169 -10.91 -3.72 22.36
CA PHE A 169 -12.10 -4.24 21.70
C PHE A 169 -13.32 -4.00 22.57
N HIS A 170 -14.41 -3.68 21.93
CA HIS A 170 -15.71 -3.50 22.61
C HIS A 170 -16.70 -4.47 22.01
N PHE A 171 -17.34 -5.23 22.86
CA PHE A 171 -18.50 -6.05 22.47
C PHE A 171 -19.77 -5.28 22.79
N THR A 172 -20.63 -5.11 21.81
CA THR A 172 -22.00 -4.64 22.04
C THR A 172 -22.90 -5.88 22.15
N PRO A 173 -23.76 -5.98 23.17
CA PRO A 173 -24.69 -7.09 23.31
C PRO A 173 -25.71 -7.17 22.19
#